data_e75c516e9d23e2c132c301ab96db8e82
#
_entry.id   e75c516e9d23e2c132c301ab96db8e82
#
_cell.length_a   1.000
_cell.length_b   1.000
_cell.length_c   1.000
_cell.angle_alpha   90.00
_cell.angle_beta   90.00
_cell.angle_gamma   90.00
#
_symmetry.space_group_name_H-M   'P 1'
#
loop_
_entity.id
_entity.type
_entity.pdbx_description
1 polymer ?
#
loop_
_entity_poly.entity_id
_entity_poly.type
_entity_poly.pdbx_seq_one_letter_code
_entity_poly.pdbx_strand_id
1 'polypeptide(L)'
;MPMMLRQFELRSIIASGGMGTVYRSWDTTLGREVAVKLMLREIAADPEAVVAFAREARACAQLNHTNIIHIYTFDEHEDYKYLTMELADSGSLDTRIEKQQRVPELDILDIGVKVASALATALRHGLLHLDIKPGNILFNSEGEPKLVDFGLARKADADTDAYAPIFGTPYYIAPERLRQEGDTFQCDMYSLAGTLYHALTGHVPFEAPTVEGVVNAHLQTPLTPPRQVLPEVSQATSDALCKAMAKEPSHRFASYDEFIMALTAARSQLLIRQFAPQSAPPDQNAPASGGKSWWRR
;
A
#
# COMPACT_ATOMS: atom_id res chain seq x y z
N MET A 1 32.31 19.13 1.92
CA MET A 1 31.76 19.13 0.54
C MET A 1 30.71 18.04 0.48
N PRO A 2 29.62 18.24 -0.25
CA PRO A 2 28.63 17.16 -0.45
C PRO A 2 29.31 15.97 -1.16
N MET A 3 28.90 14.77 -0.81
CA MET A 3 29.37 13.55 -1.48
C MET A 3 28.81 13.50 -2.90
N MET A 4 29.69 13.25 -3.88
CA MET A 4 29.31 13.09 -5.28
C MET A 4 29.38 11.63 -5.68
N LEU A 5 28.33 11.13 -6.33
CA LEU A 5 28.31 9.84 -7.03
C LEU A 5 28.08 10.13 -8.52
N ARG A 6 29.14 10.20 -9.31
CA ARG A 6 29.10 10.69 -10.70
C ARG A 6 28.42 12.07 -10.78
N GLN A 7 27.27 12.19 -11.46
CA GLN A 7 26.48 13.40 -11.58
C GLN A 7 25.52 13.66 -10.40
N PHE A 8 25.44 12.77 -9.42
CA PHE A 8 24.49 12.89 -8.31
C PHE A 8 25.16 13.48 -7.09
N GLU A 9 24.72 14.67 -6.70
CA GLU A 9 25.10 15.34 -5.47
C GLU A 9 24.20 14.85 -4.33
N LEU A 10 24.76 14.06 -3.38
CA LEU A 10 24.02 13.59 -2.20
C LEU A 10 23.85 14.74 -1.21
N ARG A 11 22.60 15.13 -0.90
CA ARG A 11 22.29 16.33 -0.09
C ARG A 11 21.90 15.99 1.33
N SER A 12 20.87 15.19 1.51
CA SER A 12 20.36 14.83 2.83
C SER A 12 19.86 13.39 2.85
N ILE A 13 19.93 12.76 4.02
CA ILE A 13 19.36 11.43 4.23
C ILE A 13 17.85 11.54 4.33
N ILE A 14 17.14 10.71 3.58
CA ILE A 14 15.69 10.53 3.67
C ILE A 14 15.36 9.35 4.59
N ALA A 15 16.07 8.22 4.40
CA ALA A 15 15.84 7.00 5.16
C ALA A 15 17.14 6.17 5.25
N SER A 16 17.27 5.36 6.30
CA SER A 16 18.33 4.37 6.44
C SER A 16 17.69 3.03 6.86
N GLY A 17 18.16 1.95 6.25
CA GLY A 17 17.69 0.59 6.52
C GLY A 17 18.79 -0.45 6.38
N GLY A 18 18.44 -1.72 6.57
CA GLY A 18 19.41 -2.82 6.58
C GLY A 18 20.21 -2.99 5.29
N MET A 19 19.65 -2.64 4.13
CA MET A 19 20.32 -2.78 2.83
C MET A 19 21.07 -1.52 2.37
N GLY A 20 20.76 -0.35 2.94
CA GLY A 20 21.37 0.89 2.48
C GLY A 20 20.72 2.14 3.02
N THR A 21 21.25 3.28 2.56
CA THR A 21 20.76 4.61 2.92
C THR A 21 20.22 5.30 1.68
N VAL A 22 19.04 5.91 1.80
CA VAL A 22 18.39 6.68 0.74
C VAL A 22 18.66 8.16 0.97
N TYR A 23 19.21 8.82 -0.05
CA TYR A 23 19.54 10.24 -0.03
C TYR A 23 18.62 11.02 -0.96
N ARG A 24 18.18 12.19 -0.53
CA ARG A 24 17.74 13.25 -1.43
C ARG A 24 18.98 13.76 -2.16
N SER A 25 18.93 13.78 -3.48
CA SER A 25 20.09 14.07 -4.30
C SER A 25 19.73 14.98 -5.47
N TRP A 26 20.70 15.66 -6.01
CA TRP A 26 20.55 16.51 -7.19
C TRP A 26 21.28 15.88 -8.37
N ASP A 27 20.56 15.62 -9.46
CA ASP A 27 21.14 15.23 -10.73
C ASP A 27 21.64 16.50 -11.45
N THR A 28 22.96 16.70 -11.42
CA THR A 28 23.59 17.90 -12.01
C THR A 28 23.52 17.94 -13.53
N THR A 29 23.32 16.78 -14.18
CA THR A 29 23.20 16.67 -15.63
C THR A 29 21.80 17.06 -16.11
N LEU A 30 20.75 16.58 -15.42
CA LEU A 30 19.36 16.84 -15.81
C LEU A 30 18.73 18.00 -15.03
N GLY A 31 19.41 18.57 -14.03
CA GLY A 31 18.93 19.70 -13.25
C GLY A 31 17.66 19.39 -12.45
N ARG A 32 17.57 18.20 -11.84
CA ARG A 32 16.40 17.75 -11.09
C ARG A 32 16.76 17.05 -9.79
N GLU A 33 15.80 17.00 -8.87
CA GLU A 33 15.91 16.18 -7.67
C GLU A 33 15.60 14.71 -7.96
N VAL A 34 16.33 13.82 -7.31
CA VAL A 34 16.18 12.37 -7.38
C VAL A 34 16.44 11.76 -6.01
N ALA A 35 15.95 10.54 -5.77
CA ALA A 35 16.39 9.73 -4.65
C ALA A 35 17.53 8.81 -5.11
N VAL A 36 18.58 8.70 -4.26
CA VAL A 36 19.70 7.77 -4.47
C VAL A 36 19.73 6.80 -3.29
N LYS A 37 19.45 5.51 -3.54
CA LYS A 37 19.60 4.43 -2.56
C LYS A 37 21.02 3.88 -2.68
N LEU A 38 21.84 4.18 -1.69
CA LEU A 38 23.22 3.74 -1.62
C LEU A 38 23.32 2.48 -0.78
N MET A 39 23.86 1.42 -1.36
CA MET A 39 24.07 0.15 -0.66
C MET A 39 25.16 0.31 0.43
N LEU A 40 24.95 -0.26 1.61
CA LEU A 40 25.98 -0.30 2.66
C LEU A 40 27.18 -1.10 2.17
N ARG A 41 28.41 -0.66 2.51
CA ARG A 41 29.64 -1.32 2.08
C ARG A 41 29.74 -2.77 2.53
N GLU A 42 29.31 -3.05 3.76
CA GLU A 42 29.29 -4.40 4.32
C GLU A 42 28.39 -5.34 3.53
N ILE A 43 27.24 -4.82 3.04
CA ILE A 43 26.28 -5.55 2.20
C ILE A 43 26.79 -5.66 0.76
N ALA A 44 27.45 -4.62 0.25
CA ALA A 44 28.04 -4.63 -1.09
C ALA A 44 29.21 -5.62 -1.23
N ALA A 45 29.79 -6.07 -0.13
CA ALA A 45 30.81 -7.13 -0.10
C ALA A 45 30.21 -8.54 -0.29
N ASP A 46 28.90 -8.72 -0.09
CA ASP A 46 28.19 -9.98 -0.33
C ASP A 46 27.66 -10.04 -1.76
N PRO A 47 28.17 -10.94 -2.61
CA PRO A 47 27.70 -11.07 -4.00
C PRO A 47 26.21 -11.42 -4.12
N GLU A 48 25.64 -12.21 -3.19
CA GLU A 48 24.24 -12.58 -3.20
C GLU A 48 23.35 -11.37 -2.91
N ALA A 49 23.73 -10.53 -1.95
CA ALA A 49 23.03 -9.30 -1.64
C ALA A 49 23.06 -8.31 -2.82
N VAL A 50 24.19 -8.21 -3.54
CA VAL A 50 24.31 -7.38 -4.76
C VAL A 50 23.39 -7.89 -5.87
N VAL A 51 23.34 -9.22 -6.08
CA VAL A 51 22.43 -9.83 -7.06
C VAL A 51 20.98 -9.59 -6.70
N ALA A 52 20.62 -9.70 -5.42
CA ALA A 52 19.26 -9.42 -4.94
C ALA A 52 18.88 -7.95 -5.18
N PHE A 53 19.75 -7.00 -4.83
CA PHE A 53 19.55 -5.58 -5.04
C PHE A 53 19.41 -5.21 -6.54
N ALA A 54 20.26 -5.80 -7.41
CA ALA A 54 20.16 -5.61 -8.85
C ALA A 54 18.88 -6.25 -9.45
N ARG A 55 18.41 -7.37 -8.88
CA ARG A 55 17.16 -8.02 -9.28
C ARG A 55 15.95 -7.14 -8.93
N GLU A 56 15.90 -6.57 -7.74
CA GLU A 56 14.89 -5.59 -7.33
C GLU A 56 14.83 -4.43 -8.33
N ALA A 57 16.00 -3.81 -8.59
CA ALA A 57 16.10 -2.71 -9.54
C ALA A 57 15.53 -3.07 -10.92
N ARG A 58 15.91 -4.23 -11.45
CA ARG A 58 15.44 -4.71 -12.77
C ARG A 58 13.95 -5.01 -12.80
N ALA A 59 13.40 -5.57 -11.72
CA ALA A 59 11.98 -5.84 -11.60
C ALA A 59 11.17 -4.55 -11.67
N CYS A 60 11.53 -3.56 -10.85
CA CYS A 60 10.86 -2.25 -10.83
C CYS A 60 11.05 -1.47 -12.14
N ALA A 61 12.25 -1.52 -12.75
CA ALA A 61 12.53 -0.77 -13.99
C ALA A 61 11.67 -1.20 -15.18
N GLN A 62 11.08 -2.39 -15.15
CA GLN A 62 10.14 -2.87 -16.16
C GLN A 62 8.70 -2.36 -15.96
N LEU A 63 8.41 -1.83 -14.77
CA LEU A 63 7.08 -1.38 -14.40
C LEU A 63 6.91 0.11 -14.71
N ASN A 64 5.95 0.43 -15.58
CA ASN A 64 5.58 1.80 -15.88
C ASN A 64 4.15 2.05 -15.37
N HIS A 65 4.04 2.65 -14.20
CA HIS A 65 2.76 3.00 -13.59
C HIS A 65 2.92 4.22 -12.68
N THR A 66 1.96 5.15 -12.71
CA THR A 66 2.01 6.39 -11.94
C THR A 66 2.22 6.16 -10.43
N ASN A 67 1.68 5.07 -9.89
CA ASN A 67 1.75 4.75 -8.45
C ASN A 67 2.80 3.68 -8.11
N ILE A 68 3.75 3.42 -8.99
CA ILE A 68 4.98 2.66 -8.71
C ILE A 68 6.15 3.65 -8.78
N ILE A 69 7.09 3.54 -7.84
CA ILE A 69 8.30 4.36 -7.87
C ILE A 69 9.09 4.07 -9.15
N HIS A 70 9.43 5.11 -9.90
CA HIS A 70 10.17 4.93 -11.14
C HIS A 70 11.68 4.84 -10.87
N ILE A 71 12.31 3.74 -11.30
CA ILE A 71 13.75 3.52 -11.22
C ILE A 71 14.40 4.06 -12.48
N TYR A 72 15.41 4.92 -12.31
CA TYR A 72 16.14 5.51 -13.42
C TYR A 72 17.38 4.71 -13.80
N THR A 73 18.25 4.41 -12.83
CA THR A 73 19.45 3.62 -13.08
C THR A 73 19.83 2.77 -11.87
N PHE A 74 20.50 1.66 -12.13
CA PHE A 74 21.34 0.94 -11.19
C PHE A 74 22.77 1.00 -11.70
N ASP A 75 23.70 1.51 -10.89
CA ASP A 75 25.08 1.74 -11.33
C ASP A 75 26.06 1.55 -10.16
N GLU A 76 27.36 1.59 -10.53
CA GLU A 76 28.47 1.47 -9.61
C GLU A 76 29.45 2.63 -9.85
N HIS A 77 29.94 3.21 -8.78
CA HIS A 77 30.99 4.24 -8.79
C HIS A 77 31.96 4.00 -7.66
N GLU A 78 33.24 3.80 -7.98
CA GLU A 78 34.25 3.31 -7.05
C GLU A 78 33.77 2.01 -6.38
N ASP A 79 33.71 1.97 -5.04
CA ASP A 79 33.23 0.83 -4.27
C ASP A 79 31.72 0.90 -3.93
N TYR A 80 31.01 1.91 -4.45
CA TYR A 80 29.61 2.14 -4.12
C TYR A 80 28.68 1.63 -5.20
N LYS A 81 27.75 0.76 -4.81
CA LYS A 81 26.61 0.36 -5.65
C LYS A 81 25.40 1.16 -5.24
N TYR A 82 24.70 1.73 -6.22
CA TYR A 82 23.59 2.61 -5.96
C TYR A 82 22.49 2.50 -7.01
N LEU A 83 21.30 2.87 -6.57
CA LEU A 83 20.09 2.94 -7.37
C LEU A 83 19.60 4.38 -7.38
N THR A 84 19.29 4.92 -8.57
CA THR A 84 18.65 6.23 -8.68
C THR A 84 17.19 6.05 -9.06
N MET A 85 16.31 6.82 -8.44
CA MET A 85 14.88 6.70 -8.62
C MET A 85 14.15 8.03 -8.43
N GLU A 86 12.88 8.04 -8.78
CA GLU A 86 11.96 9.13 -8.50
C GLU A 86 11.99 9.52 -7.02
N LEU A 87 11.93 10.81 -6.73
CA LEU A 87 11.88 11.31 -5.36
C LEU A 87 10.42 11.29 -4.87
N ALA A 88 10.19 10.57 -3.77
CA ALA A 88 8.94 10.56 -3.02
C ALA A 88 9.27 10.86 -1.55
N ASP A 89 9.29 12.14 -1.21
CA ASP A 89 9.79 12.65 0.07
C ASP A 89 8.74 13.34 0.95
N SER A 90 7.45 13.20 0.58
CA SER A 90 6.35 13.74 1.38
C SER A 90 5.86 12.79 2.47
N GLY A 91 6.74 11.89 2.91
CA GLY A 91 6.48 10.89 3.94
C GLY A 91 5.84 9.61 3.39
N SER A 92 5.56 8.67 4.29
CA SER A 92 4.88 7.40 4.01
C SER A 92 3.46 7.39 4.58
N LEU A 93 2.70 6.36 4.23
CA LEU A 93 1.41 6.12 4.88
C LEU A 93 1.58 5.86 6.39
N ASP A 94 2.71 5.22 6.79
CA ASP A 94 3.08 5.04 8.19
C ASP A 94 3.23 6.37 8.91
N THR A 95 4.00 7.30 8.32
CA THR A 95 4.15 8.67 8.83
C THR A 95 2.81 9.42 8.93
N ARG A 96 1.87 9.16 8.01
CA ARG A 96 0.52 9.75 8.09
C ARG A 96 -0.28 9.17 9.26
N ILE A 97 -0.20 7.84 9.47
CA ILE A 97 -0.83 7.17 10.62
C ILE A 97 -0.27 7.73 11.93
N GLU A 98 1.05 7.81 12.07
CA GLU A 98 1.69 8.35 13.27
C GLU A 98 1.26 9.79 13.59
N LYS A 99 1.17 10.65 12.59
CA LYS A 99 0.83 12.08 12.77
C LYS A 99 -0.66 12.32 12.99
N GLN A 100 -1.52 11.55 12.33
CA GLN A 100 -2.96 11.80 12.28
C GLN A 100 -3.75 10.80 13.11
N GLN A 101 -3.09 9.74 13.63
CA GLN A 101 -3.67 8.56 14.27
C GLN A 101 -4.51 7.71 13.29
N ARG A 102 -5.17 8.32 12.32
CA ARG A 102 -5.96 7.67 11.27
C ARG A 102 -6.12 8.59 10.07
N VAL A 103 -6.24 7.99 8.91
CA VAL A 103 -6.38 8.69 7.63
C VAL A 103 -7.86 8.72 7.22
N PRO A 104 -8.38 9.84 6.68
CA PRO A 104 -9.77 9.94 6.25
C PRO A 104 -10.18 8.83 5.28
N GLU A 105 -11.42 8.34 5.40
CA GLU A 105 -11.91 7.21 4.61
C GLU A 105 -11.82 7.44 3.09
N LEU A 106 -12.11 8.66 2.60
CA LEU A 106 -11.98 8.98 1.18
C LEU A 106 -10.55 8.86 0.68
N ASP A 107 -9.59 9.32 1.48
CA ASP A 107 -8.16 9.24 1.13
C ASP A 107 -7.69 7.78 1.12
N ILE A 108 -8.16 6.96 2.09
CA ILE A 108 -7.88 5.53 2.14
C ILE A 108 -8.40 4.80 0.91
N LEU A 109 -9.60 5.12 0.47
CA LEU A 109 -10.19 4.53 -0.74
C LEU A 109 -9.43 4.95 -2.00
N ASP A 110 -9.00 6.21 -2.08
CA ASP A 110 -8.19 6.70 -3.20
C ASP A 110 -6.81 6.01 -3.24
N ILE A 111 -6.12 5.94 -2.11
CA ILE A 111 -4.85 5.21 -1.97
C ILE A 111 -5.04 3.74 -2.35
N GLY A 112 -6.10 3.10 -1.85
CA GLY A 112 -6.41 1.70 -2.12
C GLY A 112 -6.59 1.41 -3.60
N VAL A 113 -7.39 2.22 -4.30
CA VAL A 113 -7.59 2.11 -5.75
C VAL A 113 -6.28 2.26 -6.52
N LYS A 114 -5.47 3.28 -6.18
CA LYS A 114 -4.20 3.57 -6.86
C LYS A 114 -3.16 2.48 -6.64
N VAL A 115 -3.00 2.00 -5.40
CA VAL A 115 -2.04 0.94 -5.07
C VAL A 115 -2.50 -0.41 -5.63
N ALA A 116 -3.80 -0.75 -5.57
CA ALA A 116 -4.31 -1.96 -6.21
C ALA A 116 -4.09 -1.95 -7.74
N SER A 117 -4.22 -0.79 -8.40
CA SER A 117 -3.89 -0.62 -9.83
C SER A 117 -2.39 -0.84 -10.11
N ALA A 118 -1.53 -0.35 -9.21
CA ALA A 118 -0.08 -0.58 -9.27
C ALA A 118 0.24 -2.08 -9.17
N LEU A 119 -0.36 -2.78 -8.21
CA LEU A 119 -0.20 -4.23 -8.02
C LEU A 119 -0.76 -5.04 -9.19
N ALA A 120 -1.88 -4.62 -9.79
CA ALA A 120 -2.40 -5.21 -11.02
C ALA A 120 -1.40 -5.08 -12.18
N THR A 121 -0.70 -3.95 -12.25
CA THR A 121 0.36 -3.75 -13.25
C THR A 121 1.55 -4.65 -12.98
N ALA A 122 2.02 -4.77 -11.74
CA ALA A 122 3.10 -5.67 -11.37
C ALA A 122 2.75 -7.14 -11.71
N LEU A 123 1.53 -7.57 -11.40
CA LEU A 123 1.04 -8.92 -11.71
C LEU A 123 1.04 -9.21 -13.21
N ARG A 124 0.64 -8.24 -14.07
CA ARG A 124 0.73 -8.40 -15.54
C ARG A 124 2.16 -8.63 -16.06
N HIS A 125 3.17 -8.18 -15.29
CA HIS A 125 4.59 -8.45 -15.54
C HIS A 125 5.11 -9.70 -14.81
N GLY A 126 4.19 -10.50 -14.23
CA GLY A 126 4.53 -11.71 -13.50
C GLY A 126 5.22 -11.45 -12.16
N LEU A 127 4.98 -10.29 -11.53
CA LEU A 127 5.62 -9.91 -10.27
C LEU A 127 4.60 -9.81 -9.14
N LEU A 128 4.97 -10.36 -7.99
CA LEU A 128 4.30 -10.17 -6.70
C LEU A 128 5.18 -9.29 -5.81
N HIS A 129 4.58 -8.40 -5.02
CA HIS A 129 5.33 -7.50 -4.14
C HIS A 129 5.77 -8.15 -2.83
N LEU A 130 4.86 -8.81 -2.14
CA LEU A 130 5.04 -9.63 -0.93
C LEU A 130 5.50 -8.88 0.34
N ASP A 131 5.61 -7.54 0.30
CA ASP A 131 5.92 -6.71 1.46
C ASP A 131 5.08 -5.41 1.48
N ILE A 132 3.76 -5.55 1.26
CA ILE A 132 2.85 -4.40 1.34
C ILE A 132 2.62 -4.04 2.81
N LYS A 133 2.99 -2.80 3.15
CA LYS A 133 2.83 -2.21 4.49
C LYS A 133 2.80 -0.68 4.39
N PRO A 134 2.36 0.03 5.43
CA PRO A 134 2.27 1.50 5.39
C PRO A 134 3.60 2.18 5.05
N GLY A 135 4.74 1.65 5.53
CA GLY A 135 6.07 2.20 5.24
C GLY A 135 6.50 2.11 3.77
N ASN A 136 5.92 1.18 3.00
CA ASN A 136 6.23 0.97 1.58
C ASN A 136 5.26 1.69 0.62
N ILE A 137 4.37 2.54 1.15
CA ILE A 137 3.53 3.46 0.37
C ILE A 137 3.99 4.87 0.70
N LEU A 138 4.86 5.43 -0.15
CA LEU A 138 5.36 6.79 -0.02
C LEU A 138 4.47 7.79 -0.75
N PHE A 139 4.70 9.07 -0.52
CA PHE A 139 3.99 10.14 -1.22
C PHE A 139 5.00 11.08 -1.88
N ASN A 140 4.71 11.48 -3.11
CA ASN A 140 5.44 12.54 -3.79
C ASN A 140 4.94 13.93 -3.37
N SER A 141 5.55 14.99 -3.90
CA SER A 141 5.19 16.40 -3.62
C SER A 141 3.75 16.76 -4.00
N GLU A 142 3.13 15.99 -4.90
CA GLU A 142 1.73 16.18 -5.33
C GLU A 142 0.74 15.41 -4.44
N GLY A 143 1.25 14.66 -3.45
CA GLY A 143 0.44 13.81 -2.56
C GLY A 143 0.03 12.47 -3.17
N GLU A 144 0.57 12.12 -4.36
CA GLU A 144 0.28 10.85 -5.02
C GLU A 144 1.02 9.70 -4.34
N PRO A 145 0.32 8.56 -4.05
CA PRO A 145 0.95 7.40 -3.46
C PRO A 145 1.87 6.70 -4.47
N LYS A 146 3.04 6.29 -4.00
CA LYS A 146 4.08 5.58 -4.74
C LYS A 146 4.42 4.30 -3.99
N LEU A 147 4.13 3.15 -4.60
CA LEU A 147 4.55 1.86 -4.07
C LEU A 147 6.05 1.68 -4.31
N VAL A 148 6.78 1.36 -3.25
CA VAL A 148 8.24 1.22 -3.25
C VAL A 148 8.65 -0.15 -2.70
N ASP A 149 9.92 -0.50 -2.86
CA ASP A 149 10.59 -1.62 -2.18
C ASP A 149 10.08 -3.00 -2.64
N PHE A 150 10.31 -3.30 -3.91
CA PHE A 150 10.07 -4.63 -4.49
C PHE A 150 11.19 -5.64 -4.12
N GLY A 151 11.90 -5.41 -2.98
CA GLY A 151 13.05 -6.21 -2.56
C GLY A 151 12.73 -7.68 -2.27
N LEU A 152 11.48 -7.97 -1.90
CA LEU A 152 10.97 -9.32 -1.75
C LEU A 152 10.19 -9.81 -2.98
N ALA A 153 10.09 -8.96 -4.03
CA ALA A 153 9.31 -9.31 -5.22
C ALA A 153 9.82 -10.60 -5.86
N ARG A 154 8.89 -11.50 -6.14
CA ARG A 154 9.14 -12.79 -6.79
C ARG A 154 8.32 -12.88 -8.08
N LYS A 155 8.81 -13.72 -9.02
CA LYS A 155 7.97 -14.11 -10.13
C LYS A 155 6.82 -14.97 -9.63
N ALA A 156 5.61 -14.68 -10.13
CA ALA A 156 4.40 -15.41 -9.76
C ALA A 156 4.47 -16.93 -10.06
N ASP A 157 5.37 -17.34 -10.98
CA ASP A 157 5.58 -18.74 -11.38
C ASP A 157 6.85 -19.35 -10.77
N ALA A 158 7.53 -18.64 -9.83
CA ALA A 158 8.72 -19.19 -9.20
C ALA A 158 8.32 -20.25 -8.17
N ASP A 159 9.01 -21.40 -8.22
CA ASP A 159 8.90 -22.42 -7.17
C ASP A 159 9.12 -21.74 -5.82
N THR A 160 8.20 -21.99 -4.91
CA THR A 160 8.25 -21.46 -3.55
C THR A 160 9.48 -22.04 -2.85
N ASP A 161 10.56 -21.26 -2.82
CA ASP A 161 11.59 -21.47 -1.80
C ASP A 161 10.94 -21.17 -0.44
N ALA A 162 10.55 -22.25 0.24
CA ALA A 162 9.66 -22.26 1.39
C ALA A 162 10.18 -21.53 2.63
N TYR A 163 11.31 -20.84 2.57
CA TYR A 163 12.01 -20.31 3.74
C TYR A 163 12.58 -18.88 3.57
N ALA A 164 11.86 -17.94 2.97
CA ALA A 164 12.25 -16.57 3.22
C ALA A 164 11.87 -16.22 4.68
N PRO A 165 12.84 -15.94 5.57
CA PRO A 165 12.55 -15.59 6.95
C PRO A 165 11.62 -14.39 7.00
N ILE A 166 10.58 -14.45 7.85
CA ILE A 166 9.69 -13.31 8.11
C ILE A 166 10.48 -12.35 8.99
N PHE A 167 10.93 -11.24 8.40
CA PHE A 167 11.61 -10.18 9.14
C PHE A 167 10.59 -9.19 9.69
N GLY A 168 10.70 -8.88 10.98
CA GLY A 168 9.83 -7.90 11.66
C GLY A 168 8.50 -8.51 12.14
N THR A 169 7.62 -7.66 12.63
CA THR A 169 6.30 -8.09 13.12
C THR A 169 5.33 -8.24 11.95
N PRO A 170 4.70 -9.43 11.79
CA PRO A 170 3.93 -9.78 10.60
C PRO A 170 2.49 -9.23 10.64
N TYR A 171 2.32 -7.91 10.84
CA TYR A 171 0.99 -7.29 10.97
C TYR A 171 0.12 -7.33 9.71
N TYR A 172 0.71 -7.60 8.54
CA TYR A 172 0.01 -7.53 7.25
C TYR A 172 0.16 -8.80 6.42
N ILE A 173 0.78 -9.85 6.97
CA ILE A 173 1.09 -11.08 6.24
C ILE A 173 -0.17 -11.92 6.01
N ALA A 174 -0.31 -12.45 4.80
CA ALA A 174 -1.43 -13.32 4.46
C ALA A 174 -1.34 -14.70 5.13
N PRO A 175 -2.48 -15.30 5.57
CA PRO A 175 -2.50 -16.60 6.23
C PRO A 175 -1.84 -17.73 5.43
N GLU A 176 -2.04 -17.78 4.11
CA GLU A 176 -1.45 -18.77 3.22
C GLU A 176 0.07 -18.70 3.16
N ARG A 177 0.66 -17.51 3.30
CA ARG A 177 2.11 -17.34 3.40
C ARG A 177 2.64 -17.90 4.73
N LEU A 178 1.90 -17.69 5.82
CA LEU A 178 2.23 -18.25 7.12
C LEU A 178 2.13 -19.79 7.13
N ARG A 179 1.21 -20.36 6.34
CA ARG A 179 1.06 -21.82 6.15
C ARG A 179 2.01 -22.37 5.10
N GLN A 180 2.78 -21.54 4.40
CA GLN A 180 3.68 -21.94 3.30
C GLN A 180 2.93 -22.63 2.13
N GLU A 181 1.71 -22.16 1.82
CA GLU A 181 0.85 -22.72 0.76
C GLU A 181 1.11 -22.08 -0.61
N GLY A 182 2.09 -21.16 -0.71
CA GLY A 182 2.49 -20.48 -1.92
C GLY A 182 2.14 -19.00 -1.93
N ASP A 183 2.86 -18.27 -2.77
CA ASP A 183 2.68 -16.83 -2.96
C ASP A 183 1.79 -16.57 -4.19
N THR A 184 0.70 -15.83 -4.00
CA THR A 184 -0.20 -15.42 -5.07
C THR A 184 -0.50 -13.92 -4.97
N PHE A 185 -1.12 -13.34 -6.01
CA PHE A 185 -1.56 -11.95 -5.97
C PHE A 185 -2.55 -11.66 -4.81
N GLN A 186 -3.23 -12.69 -4.34
CA GLN A 186 -4.16 -12.59 -3.21
C GLN A 186 -3.43 -12.37 -1.88
N CYS A 187 -2.14 -12.74 -1.78
CA CYS A 187 -1.29 -12.37 -0.63
C CYS A 187 -1.09 -10.85 -0.57
N ASP A 188 -0.75 -10.24 -1.71
CA ASP A 188 -0.59 -8.78 -1.80
C ASP A 188 -1.91 -8.04 -1.57
N MET A 189 -3.02 -8.58 -2.08
CA MET A 189 -4.37 -8.03 -1.83
C MET A 189 -4.71 -8.03 -0.35
N TYR A 190 -4.44 -9.11 0.37
CA TYR A 190 -4.63 -9.22 1.81
C TYR A 190 -3.77 -8.18 2.56
N SER A 191 -2.49 -8.10 2.22
CA SER A 191 -1.55 -7.16 2.83
C SER A 191 -1.94 -5.71 2.57
N LEU A 192 -2.41 -5.39 1.35
CA LEU A 192 -2.95 -4.07 1.03
C LEU A 192 -4.18 -3.76 1.88
N ALA A 193 -5.15 -4.67 1.94
CA ALA A 193 -6.36 -4.47 2.74
C ALA A 193 -6.04 -4.30 4.24
N GLY A 194 -5.10 -5.06 4.78
CA GLY A 194 -4.60 -4.90 6.15
C GLY A 194 -3.92 -3.55 6.39
N THR A 195 -3.16 -3.08 5.41
CA THR A 195 -2.53 -1.75 5.42
C THR A 195 -3.58 -0.64 5.42
N LEU A 196 -4.61 -0.73 4.57
CA LEU A 196 -5.71 0.22 4.50
C LEU A 196 -6.58 0.18 5.77
N TYR A 197 -6.81 -1.02 6.33
CA TYR A 197 -7.49 -1.19 7.62
C TYR A 197 -6.77 -0.41 8.73
N HIS A 198 -5.44 -0.61 8.85
CA HIS A 198 -4.64 0.09 9.85
C HIS A 198 -4.71 1.61 9.67
N ALA A 199 -4.51 2.09 8.45
CA ALA A 199 -4.54 3.51 8.18
C ALA A 199 -5.93 4.14 8.43
N LEU A 200 -7.01 3.40 8.19
CA LEU A 200 -8.38 3.84 8.40
C LEU A 200 -8.77 3.88 9.88
N THR A 201 -8.42 2.83 10.63
CA THR A 201 -8.87 2.63 12.01
C THR A 201 -7.89 3.17 13.05
N GLY A 202 -6.62 3.34 12.68
CA GLY A 202 -5.51 3.63 13.61
C GLY A 202 -5.01 2.40 14.37
N HIS A 203 -5.55 1.21 14.08
CA HIS A 203 -5.18 -0.05 14.73
C HIS A 203 -4.83 -1.10 13.68
N VAL A 204 -3.80 -1.90 13.96
CA VAL A 204 -3.47 -3.05 13.11
C VAL A 204 -4.63 -4.06 13.12
N PRO A 205 -4.82 -4.84 12.04
CA PRO A 205 -5.93 -5.80 11.96
C PRO A 205 -5.94 -6.83 13.10
N PHE A 206 -4.75 -7.23 13.52
CA PHE A 206 -4.55 -8.18 14.62
C PHE A 206 -3.38 -7.73 15.49
N GLU A 207 -3.63 -7.67 16.78
CA GLU A 207 -2.65 -7.28 17.79
C GLU A 207 -2.54 -8.38 18.85
N ALA A 208 -1.31 -8.67 19.27
CA ALA A 208 -1.03 -9.61 20.35
C ALA A 208 0.30 -9.25 21.03
N PRO A 209 0.53 -9.67 22.29
CA PRO A 209 1.76 -9.39 23.01
C PRO A 209 3.02 -10.02 22.43
N THR A 210 2.88 -11.06 21.58
CA THR A 210 3.99 -11.81 20.98
C THR A 210 3.81 -11.94 19.47
N VAL A 211 4.92 -12.13 18.76
CA VAL A 211 4.91 -12.38 17.31
C VAL A 211 4.09 -13.63 16.97
N GLU A 212 4.24 -14.72 17.74
CA GLU A 212 3.43 -15.92 17.56
C GLU A 212 1.94 -15.65 17.76
N GLY A 213 1.59 -14.78 18.71
CA GLY A 213 0.21 -14.35 18.93
C GLY A 213 -0.38 -13.64 17.71
N VAL A 214 0.38 -12.74 17.09
CA VAL A 214 -0.02 -12.05 15.84
C VAL A 214 -0.17 -13.05 14.71
N VAL A 215 0.79 -13.98 14.54
CA VAL A 215 0.74 -15.06 13.54
C VAL A 215 -0.53 -15.90 13.72
N ASN A 216 -0.79 -16.37 14.96
CA ASN A 216 -2.00 -17.15 15.25
C ASN A 216 -3.30 -16.36 14.97
N ALA A 217 -3.31 -15.06 15.26
CA ALA A 217 -4.47 -14.22 14.97
C ALA A 217 -4.72 -14.07 13.46
N HIS A 218 -3.67 -13.92 12.64
CA HIS A 218 -3.81 -13.97 11.19
C HIS A 218 -4.36 -15.31 10.68
N LEU A 219 -3.97 -16.40 11.29
CA LEU A 219 -4.41 -17.75 10.90
C LEU A 219 -5.86 -18.06 11.32
N GLN A 220 -6.27 -17.66 12.54
CA GLN A 220 -7.46 -18.22 13.18
C GLN A 220 -8.47 -17.18 13.67
N THR A 221 -8.04 -15.97 14.06
CA THR A 221 -8.95 -15.00 14.66
C THR A 221 -9.77 -14.31 13.57
N PRO A 222 -11.12 -14.27 13.66
CA PRO A 222 -11.93 -13.46 12.77
C PRO A 222 -11.52 -11.99 12.80
N LEU A 223 -11.51 -11.34 11.64
CA LEU A 223 -11.24 -9.90 11.56
C LEU A 223 -12.40 -9.13 12.21
N THR A 224 -12.09 -8.22 13.12
CA THR A 224 -13.06 -7.24 13.59
C THR A 224 -13.35 -6.26 12.44
N PRO A 225 -14.60 -6.16 11.93
CA PRO A 225 -14.91 -5.25 10.85
C PRO A 225 -14.53 -3.80 11.17
N PRO A 226 -13.96 -3.03 10.22
CA PRO A 226 -13.58 -1.63 10.42
C PRO A 226 -14.68 -0.80 11.07
N ARG A 227 -15.94 -1.02 10.66
CA ARG A 227 -17.10 -0.31 11.20
C ARG A 227 -17.44 -0.63 12.65
N GLN A 228 -16.99 -1.76 13.19
CA GLN A 228 -17.12 -2.07 14.62
C GLN A 228 -16.06 -1.34 15.44
N VAL A 229 -14.89 -1.09 14.88
CA VAL A 229 -13.84 -0.29 15.52
C VAL A 229 -14.13 1.20 15.40
N LEU A 230 -14.62 1.63 14.25
CA LEU A 230 -14.88 3.02 13.89
C LEU A 230 -16.28 3.14 13.24
N PRO A 231 -17.36 3.42 14.02
CA PRO A 231 -18.74 3.39 13.53
C PRO A 231 -19.07 4.35 12.38
N GLU A 232 -18.29 5.41 12.20
CA GLU A 232 -18.41 6.36 11.10
C GLU A 232 -17.99 5.80 9.74
N VAL A 233 -17.22 4.71 9.69
CA VAL A 233 -16.81 4.05 8.44
C VAL A 233 -18.04 3.54 7.70
N SER A 234 -18.08 3.75 6.39
CA SER A 234 -19.19 3.27 5.56
C SER A 234 -19.25 1.74 5.52
N GLN A 235 -20.44 1.19 5.38
CA GLN A 235 -20.63 -0.25 5.26
C GLN A 235 -19.86 -0.80 4.06
N ALA A 236 -19.91 -0.11 2.92
CA ALA A 236 -19.25 -0.54 1.69
C ALA A 236 -17.71 -0.67 1.85
N THR A 237 -17.07 0.29 2.51
CA THR A 237 -15.63 0.23 2.81
C THR A 237 -15.32 -0.93 3.76
N SER A 238 -16.10 -1.05 4.84
CA SER A 238 -15.94 -2.14 5.80
C SER A 238 -16.06 -3.51 5.13
N ASP A 239 -17.07 -3.72 4.29
CA ASP A 239 -17.30 -4.99 3.58
C ASP A 239 -16.18 -5.29 2.58
N ALA A 240 -15.70 -4.28 1.83
CA ALA A 240 -14.61 -4.46 0.88
C ALA A 240 -13.32 -4.89 1.57
N LEU A 241 -12.95 -4.25 2.69
CA LEU A 241 -11.76 -4.61 3.45
C LEU A 241 -11.91 -5.99 4.11
N CYS A 242 -13.06 -6.31 4.69
CA CYS A 242 -13.33 -7.63 5.27
C CYS A 242 -13.22 -8.75 4.21
N LYS A 243 -13.78 -8.53 3.01
CA LYS A 243 -13.70 -9.50 1.91
C LYS A 243 -12.25 -9.69 1.47
N ALA A 244 -11.49 -8.63 1.25
CA ALA A 244 -10.09 -8.71 0.84
C ALA A 244 -9.19 -9.38 1.90
N MET A 245 -9.58 -9.32 3.18
CA MET A 245 -8.89 -9.95 4.30
C MET A 245 -9.49 -11.29 4.74
N ALA A 246 -10.33 -11.92 3.91
CA ALA A 246 -10.81 -13.28 4.19
C ALA A 246 -9.62 -14.23 4.38
N LYS A 247 -9.74 -15.16 5.34
CA LYS A 247 -8.65 -16.11 5.67
C LYS A 247 -8.31 -16.99 4.49
N GLU A 248 -9.34 -17.53 3.83
CA GLU A 248 -9.17 -18.35 2.64
C GLU A 248 -9.06 -17.47 1.39
N PRO A 249 -7.99 -17.61 0.57
CA PRO A 249 -7.78 -16.80 -0.63
C PRO A 249 -8.97 -16.84 -1.61
N SER A 250 -9.62 -17.99 -1.77
CA SER A 250 -10.79 -18.17 -2.64
C SER A 250 -12.02 -17.36 -2.22
N HIS A 251 -12.08 -16.89 -0.98
CA HIS A 251 -13.15 -16.03 -0.48
C HIS A 251 -12.86 -14.54 -0.69
N ARG A 252 -11.67 -14.18 -1.14
CA ARG A 252 -11.29 -12.80 -1.49
C ARG A 252 -11.85 -12.42 -2.86
N PHE A 253 -11.44 -11.30 -3.39
CA PHE A 253 -11.76 -10.93 -4.77
C PHE A 253 -10.96 -11.79 -5.76
N ALA A 254 -11.59 -12.15 -6.88
CA ALA A 254 -10.97 -13.00 -7.88
C ALA A 254 -9.91 -12.26 -8.73
N SER A 255 -9.89 -10.94 -8.68
CA SER A 255 -8.91 -10.10 -9.37
C SER A 255 -8.72 -8.75 -8.66
N TYR A 256 -7.65 -8.03 -9.01
CA TYR A 256 -7.49 -6.64 -8.60
C TYR A 256 -8.59 -5.75 -9.19
N ASP A 257 -9.10 -6.02 -10.38
CA ASP A 257 -10.16 -5.25 -11.00
C ASP A 257 -11.45 -5.30 -10.17
N GLU A 258 -11.82 -6.48 -9.65
CA GLU A 258 -12.94 -6.60 -8.74
C GLU A 258 -12.74 -5.83 -7.43
N PHE A 259 -11.53 -5.88 -6.86
CA PHE A 259 -11.20 -5.13 -5.65
C PHE A 259 -11.25 -3.62 -5.89
N ILE A 260 -10.66 -3.14 -6.99
CA ILE A 260 -10.70 -1.74 -7.42
C ILE A 260 -12.15 -1.27 -7.62
N MET A 261 -12.99 -2.08 -8.26
CA MET A 261 -14.42 -1.76 -8.43
C MET A 261 -15.14 -1.61 -7.09
N ALA A 262 -14.87 -2.50 -6.14
CA ALA A 262 -15.48 -2.42 -4.80
C ALA A 262 -15.04 -1.15 -4.04
N LEU A 263 -13.75 -0.82 -4.04
CA LEU A 263 -13.23 0.42 -3.43
C LEU A 263 -13.78 1.67 -4.14
N THR A 264 -13.85 1.66 -5.46
CA THR A 264 -14.39 2.77 -6.26
C THR A 264 -15.88 2.98 -5.99
N ALA A 265 -16.65 1.91 -5.86
CA ALA A 265 -18.07 1.99 -5.51
C ALA A 265 -18.26 2.58 -4.10
N ALA A 266 -17.46 2.13 -3.11
CA ALA A 266 -17.49 2.68 -1.76
C ALA A 266 -17.16 4.19 -1.77
N ARG A 267 -16.10 4.61 -2.48
CA ARG A 267 -15.70 6.01 -2.65
C ARG A 267 -16.82 6.85 -3.28
N SER A 268 -17.44 6.35 -4.33
CA SER A 268 -18.54 7.06 -5.01
C SER A 268 -19.75 7.24 -4.10
N GLN A 269 -20.11 6.23 -3.31
CA GLN A 269 -21.19 6.31 -2.33
C GLN A 269 -20.93 7.37 -1.25
N LEU A 270 -19.69 7.46 -0.75
CA LEU A 270 -19.31 8.48 0.22
C LEU A 270 -19.40 9.88 -0.37
N LEU A 271 -18.90 10.10 -1.58
CA LEU A 271 -18.99 11.39 -2.26
C LEU A 271 -20.46 11.80 -2.47
N ILE A 272 -21.31 10.87 -2.93
CA ILE A 272 -22.75 11.15 -3.09
C ILE A 272 -23.38 11.57 -1.75
N ARG A 273 -23.04 10.90 -0.64
CA ARG A 273 -23.56 11.26 0.69
C ARG A 273 -23.10 12.64 1.16
N GLN A 274 -21.86 13.02 0.87
CA GLN A 274 -21.32 14.34 1.24
C GLN A 274 -21.97 15.48 0.45
N PHE A 275 -22.32 15.25 -0.80
CA PHE A 275 -22.90 16.25 -1.69
C PHE A 275 -24.41 16.12 -1.91
N ALA A 276 -25.03 15.08 -1.33
CA ALA A 276 -26.50 14.98 -1.36
C ALA A 276 -27.08 16.19 -0.60
N PRO A 277 -28.03 16.92 -1.19
CA PRO A 277 -28.73 17.98 -0.47
C PRO A 277 -29.39 17.33 0.77
N GLN A 278 -29.07 17.87 1.97
CA GLN A 278 -29.79 17.49 3.16
C GLN A 278 -31.26 17.83 2.90
N SER A 279 -32.11 16.81 2.72
CA SER A 279 -33.54 16.99 2.63
C SER A 279 -33.96 17.77 3.86
N ALA A 280 -34.51 18.97 3.67
CA ALA A 280 -35.08 19.75 4.77
C ALA A 280 -36.00 18.84 5.60
N PRO A 281 -35.94 18.90 6.94
CA PRO A 281 -36.86 18.12 7.75
C PRO A 281 -38.29 18.41 7.27
N PRO A 282 -39.19 17.40 7.23
CA PRO A 282 -40.55 17.61 6.79
C PRO A 282 -41.16 18.74 7.63
N ASP A 283 -41.67 19.75 6.94
CA ASP A 283 -42.34 20.89 7.58
C ASP A 283 -43.49 20.36 8.44
N GLN A 284 -43.29 20.31 9.74
CA GLN A 284 -44.30 19.85 10.71
C GLN A 284 -45.53 20.78 10.75
N ASN A 285 -45.51 21.90 10.03
CA ASN A 285 -46.60 22.87 9.93
C ASN A 285 -47.30 22.84 8.55
N ALA A 286 -47.05 21.84 7.70
CA ALA A 286 -47.79 21.75 6.48
C ALA A 286 -49.26 21.43 6.81
N PRO A 287 -50.24 22.27 6.42
CA PRO A 287 -51.65 22.03 6.71
C PRO A 287 -52.09 20.72 6.04
N ALA A 288 -52.71 19.84 6.82
CA ALA A 288 -53.30 18.59 6.30
C ALA A 288 -54.20 18.93 5.10
N SER A 289 -53.78 18.55 3.90
CA SER A 289 -54.56 18.70 2.70
C SER A 289 -55.79 17.80 2.82
N GLY A 290 -56.92 18.40 3.20
CA GLY A 290 -58.21 17.78 3.26
C GLY A 290 -58.57 17.22 1.88
N GLY A 291 -58.48 15.92 1.73
CA GLY A 291 -58.88 15.23 0.52
C GLY A 291 -60.39 15.39 0.27
N LYS A 292 -60.77 16.33 -0.60
CA LYS A 292 -62.10 16.32 -1.18
C LYS A 292 -62.14 15.28 -2.29
N SER A 293 -62.76 14.15 -1.96
CA SER A 293 -63.19 13.10 -2.90
C SER A 293 -64.12 13.70 -3.97
N TRP A 294 -63.66 13.77 -5.22
CA TRP A 294 -64.42 14.24 -6.38
C TRP A 294 -65.04 13.11 -7.23
N TRP A 295 -65.25 11.91 -6.68
CA TRP A 295 -65.87 10.82 -7.42
C TRP A 295 -67.14 10.40 -6.73
N ARG A 296 -68.27 11.13 -6.96
CA ARG A 296 -69.64 10.63 -6.96
C ARG A 296 -70.48 11.54 -7.86
N ARG A 297 -70.62 11.14 -9.12
CA ARG A 297 -71.86 10.96 -9.89
C ARG A 297 -71.55 10.36 -11.25
#